data_4a05aff5c19b9412a50db9f7609b74d9
#
_entry.id   4a05aff5c19b9412a50db9f7609b74d9
#
_cell.length_a   1.000
_cell.length_b   1.000
_cell.length_c   1.000
_cell.angle_alpha   90.00
_cell.angle_beta   90.00
_cell.angle_gamma   90.00
#
_symmetry.space_group_name_H-M   'P 1'
#
loop_
_entity.id
_entity.type
_entity.pdbx_description
1 polymer ?
#
loop_
_entity_poly.entity_id
_entity_poly.type
_entity_poly.pdbx_seq_one_letter_code
_entity_poly.pdbx_strand_id
1 'polypeptide(L)'
;AYVFAASMNAPVVFVCVNNQWAISEPTTVQSPTSLFRRATGFGIPAVQVDGNDVIAMMAVLRSALEYARSGKGPVFVEAWTYRMGAHTTTDDPTRYRTAEEESTWGKTDPIVRLRTYLQNRGIINQVWLDGLAEREDAFGAEVRAAVHENATPVMADLMADVYAEPTPDVLADAEEIASWEEDK
;
A
#
# COMPACT_ATOMS: atom_id res chain seq x y z
N ALA A 1 8.19 8.04 -14.93
CA ALA A 1 8.77 8.31 -13.61
C ALA A 1 10.25 7.90 -13.54
N TYR A 2 10.65 6.65 -13.88
CA TYR A 2 12.01 6.12 -13.70
C TYR A 2 13.09 6.88 -14.47
N VAL A 3 12.83 7.23 -15.74
CA VAL A 3 13.77 8.02 -16.55
C VAL A 3 14.13 9.33 -15.86
N PHE A 4 13.14 10.08 -15.40
CA PHE A 4 13.37 11.35 -14.71
C PHE A 4 14.04 11.17 -13.35
N ALA A 5 13.60 10.17 -12.57
CA ALA A 5 14.22 9.89 -11.30
C ALA A 5 15.72 9.57 -11.44
N ALA A 6 16.08 8.76 -12.43
CA ALA A 6 17.46 8.41 -12.71
C ALA A 6 18.26 9.61 -13.24
N SER A 7 17.75 10.31 -14.26
CA SER A 7 18.49 11.41 -14.91
C SER A 7 18.66 12.65 -14.02
N MET A 8 17.71 12.90 -13.11
CA MET A 8 17.76 13.99 -12.14
C MET A 8 18.39 13.57 -10.80
N ASN A 9 18.83 12.34 -10.68
CA ASN A 9 19.36 11.78 -9.45
C ASN A 9 18.44 12.01 -8.22
N ALA A 10 17.12 11.82 -8.45
CA ALA A 10 16.10 12.16 -7.45
C ALA A 10 16.20 11.24 -6.21
N PRO A 11 16.11 11.78 -4.99
CA PRO A 11 16.20 11.01 -3.76
C PRO A 11 14.87 10.28 -3.46
N VAL A 12 14.51 9.29 -4.28
CA VAL A 12 13.26 8.56 -4.19
C VAL A 12 13.48 7.05 -4.04
N VAL A 13 12.65 6.41 -3.23
CA VAL A 13 12.56 4.95 -3.13
C VAL A 13 11.25 4.51 -3.74
N PHE A 14 11.33 3.74 -4.83
CA PHE A 14 10.17 3.08 -5.43
C PHE A 14 9.96 1.74 -4.75
N VAL A 15 8.78 1.52 -4.19
CA VAL A 15 8.39 0.23 -3.62
C VAL A 15 7.32 -0.41 -4.49
N CYS A 16 7.64 -1.56 -5.04
CA CYS A 16 6.71 -2.39 -5.81
C CYS A 16 6.25 -3.56 -4.93
N VAL A 17 5.01 -3.53 -4.49
CA VAL A 17 4.39 -4.65 -3.77
C VAL A 17 3.92 -5.67 -4.79
N ASN A 18 4.78 -6.65 -5.08
CA ASN A 18 4.46 -7.74 -6.00
C ASN A 18 3.70 -8.83 -5.25
N ASN A 19 2.39 -8.76 -5.28
CA ASN A 19 1.49 -9.72 -4.63
C ASN A 19 1.16 -10.93 -5.50
N GLN A 20 1.90 -11.17 -6.58
CA GLN A 20 1.82 -12.25 -7.56
C GLN A 20 0.62 -12.20 -8.52
N TRP A 21 -0.30 -11.24 -8.36
CA TRP A 21 -1.54 -11.20 -9.12
C TRP A 21 -1.89 -9.80 -9.62
N ALA A 22 -2.32 -9.70 -10.88
CA ALA A 22 -3.05 -8.55 -11.40
C ALA A 22 -4.49 -9.00 -11.72
N ILE A 23 -5.42 -8.74 -10.80
CA ILE A 23 -6.77 -9.30 -10.80
C ILE A 23 -6.68 -10.84 -10.79
N SER A 24 -6.94 -11.51 -11.91
CA SER A 24 -6.89 -12.95 -12.11
C SER A 24 -5.67 -13.45 -12.88
N GLU A 25 -4.79 -12.53 -13.32
CA GLU A 25 -3.64 -12.89 -14.14
C GLU A 25 -2.37 -12.95 -13.28
N PRO A 26 -1.67 -14.09 -13.24
CA PRO A 26 -0.44 -14.23 -12.45
C PRO A 26 0.70 -13.38 -13.02
N THR A 27 1.54 -12.85 -12.13
CA THR A 27 2.69 -12.02 -12.53
C THR A 27 3.63 -12.75 -13.49
N THR A 28 3.73 -14.06 -13.41
CA THR A 28 4.57 -14.88 -14.30
C THR A 28 4.13 -14.86 -15.76
N VAL A 29 2.85 -14.63 -16.03
CA VAL A 29 2.31 -14.46 -17.38
C VAL A 29 2.57 -13.03 -17.89
N GLN A 30 2.44 -12.03 -17.01
CA GLN A 30 2.58 -10.61 -17.37
C GLN A 30 4.04 -10.19 -17.54
N SER A 31 4.96 -10.84 -16.84
CA SER A 31 6.38 -10.47 -16.84
C SER A 31 7.25 -11.72 -16.88
N PRO A 32 8.02 -11.92 -17.97
CA PRO A 32 8.95 -13.03 -18.09
C PRO A 32 10.16 -12.91 -17.15
N THR A 33 10.33 -11.75 -16.51
CA THR A 33 11.43 -11.50 -15.56
C THR A 33 10.89 -10.83 -14.29
N SER A 34 11.61 -10.97 -13.18
CA SER A 34 11.29 -10.28 -11.93
C SER A 34 11.16 -8.77 -12.15
N LEU A 35 10.19 -8.13 -11.49
CA LEU A 35 9.85 -6.72 -11.73
C LEU A 35 11.01 -5.78 -11.37
N PHE A 36 11.82 -6.09 -10.35
CA PHE A 36 12.95 -5.25 -9.97
C PHE A 36 13.99 -5.11 -11.10
N ARG A 37 14.12 -6.12 -11.97
CA ARG A 37 15.06 -6.07 -13.11
C ARG A 37 14.69 -4.99 -14.11
N ARG A 38 13.43 -4.56 -14.16
CA ARG A 38 13.01 -3.46 -15.05
C ARG A 38 13.65 -2.14 -14.65
N ALA A 39 13.83 -1.89 -13.36
CA ALA A 39 14.46 -0.67 -12.86
C ALA A 39 15.95 -0.58 -13.23
N THR A 40 16.65 -1.71 -13.30
CA THR A 40 18.08 -1.74 -13.67
C THR A 40 18.31 -1.27 -15.11
N GLY A 41 17.32 -1.45 -16.00
CA GLY A 41 17.37 -0.92 -17.37
C GLY A 41 17.37 0.61 -17.44
N PHE A 42 16.96 1.30 -16.38
CA PHE A 42 17.03 2.75 -16.23
C PHE A 42 18.24 3.22 -15.41
N GLY A 43 19.17 2.32 -15.07
CA GLY A 43 20.32 2.64 -14.22
C GLY A 43 19.98 2.78 -12.72
N ILE A 44 18.80 2.36 -12.28
CA ILE A 44 18.35 2.44 -10.89
C ILE A 44 18.76 1.17 -10.15
N PRO A 45 19.53 1.26 -9.05
CA PRO A 45 19.78 0.12 -8.16
C PRO A 45 18.48 -0.50 -7.69
N ALA A 46 18.37 -1.82 -7.79
CA ALA A 46 17.13 -2.52 -7.51
C ALA A 46 17.39 -3.80 -6.70
N VAL A 47 16.47 -4.11 -5.80
CA VAL A 47 16.52 -5.31 -4.94
C VAL A 47 15.13 -5.93 -4.84
N GLN A 48 15.08 -7.25 -4.81
CA GLN A 48 13.90 -8.01 -4.41
C GLN A 48 14.09 -8.49 -2.97
N VAL A 49 13.05 -8.37 -2.16
CA VAL A 49 13.05 -8.78 -0.75
C VAL A 49 11.78 -9.58 -0.44
N ASP A 50 11.86 -10.50 0.51
CA ASP A 50 10.68 -11.18 1.06
C ASP A 50 9.76 -10.15 1.73
N GLY A 51 8.65 -9.81 1.05
CA GLY A 51 7.66 -8.83 1.53
C GLY A 51 6.85 -9.34 2.72
N ASN A 52 6.90 -10.66 3.01
CA ASN A 52 6.30 -11.28 4.17
C ASN A 52 7.25 -11.37 5.38
N ASP A 53 8.46 -10.82 5.28
CA ASP A 53 9.39 -10.68 6.40
C ASP A 53 9.55 -9.20 6.78
N VAL A 54 8.88 -8.79 7.86
CA VAL A 54 8.89 -7.40 8.34
C VAL A 54 10.31 -6.93 8.67
N ILE A 55 11.16 -7.80 9.22
CA ILE A 55 12.53 -7.45 9.61
C ILE A 55 13.40 -7.27 8.37
N ALA A 56 13.28 -8.16 7.38
CA ALA A 56 13.97 -8.02 6.10
C ALA A 56 13.54 -6.75 5.37
N MET A 57 12.22 -6.47 5.32
CA MET A 57 11.67 -5.24 4.75
C MET A 57 12.23 -3.99 5.43
N MET A 58 12.26 -3.96 6.76
CA MET A 58 12.83 -2.84 7.52
C MET A 58 14.32 -2.62 7.20
N ALA A 59 15.10 -3.68 7.11
CA ALA A 59 16.54 -3.60 6.81
C ALA A 59 16.77 -3.04 5.39
N VAL A 60 16.06 -3.57 4.40
CA VAL A 60 16.19 -3.14 3.00
C VAL A 60 15.71 -1.69 2.82
N LEU A 61 14.53 -1.34 3.39
CA LEU A 61 13.99 0.02 3.27
C LEU A 61 14.87 1.05 3.96
N ARG A 62 15.46 0.75 5.12
CA ARG A 62 16.44 1.64 5.77
C ARG A 62 17.64 1.90 4.86
N SER A 63 18.23 0.85 4.30
CA SER A 63 19.37 0.98 3.39
C SER A 63 19.01 1.76 2.12
N ALA A 64 17.84 1.52 1.55
CA ALA A 64 17.35 2.24 0.37
C ALA A 64 17.12 3.73 0.66
N LEU A 65 16.49 4.05 1.80
CA LEU A 65 16.26 5.43 2.23
C LEU A 65 17.57 6.17 2.53
N GLU A 66 18.52 5.51 3.18
CA GLU A 66 19.84 6.08 3.45
C GLU A 66 20.59 6.36 2.14
N TYR A 67 20.55 5.41 1.20
CA TYR A 67 21.14 5.59 -0.13
C TYR A 67 20.54 6.82 -0.85
N ALA A 68 19.22 6.91 -0.92
CA ALA A 68 18.54 8.01 -1.58
C ALA A 68 18.81 9.35 -0.87
N ARG A 69 18.71 9.42 0.45
CA ARG A 69 18.98 10.62 1.25
C ARG A 69 20.42 11.09 1.19
N SER A 70 21.37 10.19 0.93
CA SER A 70 22.78 10.56 0.74
C SER A 70 23.09 11.16 -0.64
N GLY A 71 22.08 11.43 -1.47
CA GLY A 71 22.23 12.05 -2.78
C GLY A 71 22.71 11.08 -3.87
N LYS A 72 22.68 9.76 -3.62
CA LYS A 72 23.11 8.75 -4.60
C LYS A 72 22.06 8.40 -5.65
N GLY A 73 20.85 8.98 -5.53
CA GLY A 73 19.76 8.83 -6.48
C GLY A 73 18.72 7.82 -6.06
N PRO A 74 17.84 7.40 -6.99
CA PRO A 74 16.71 6.55 -6.71
C PRO A 74 17.13 5.10 -6.42
N VAL A 75 16.25 4.39 -5.67
CA VAL A 75 16.35 2.94 -5.44
C VAL A 75 15.00 2.31 -5.73
N PHE A 76 15.01 1.10 -6.27
CA PHE A 76 13.81 0.30 -6.48
C PHE A 76 13.82 -0.94 -5.57
N VAL A 77 12.73 -1.14 -4.84
CA VAL A 77 12.53 -2.31 -3.96
C VAL A 77 11.29 -3.07 -4.43
N GLU A 78 11.47 -4.32 -4.82
CA GLU A 78 10.37 -5.26 -5.05
C GLU A 78 10.12 -6.05 -3.77
N ALA A 79 9.00 -5.78 -3.09
CA ALA A 79 8.50 -6.55 -1.98
C ALA A 79 7.71 -7.74 -2.53
N TRP A 80 8.30 -8.93 -2.48
CA TRP A 80 7.68 -10.14 -2.99
C TRP A 80 6.77 -10.74 -1.91
N THR A 81 5.48 -10.68 -2.16
CA THR A 81 4.43 -11.09 -1.23
C THR A 81 3.33 -11.86 -1.96
N TYR A 82 2.18 -12.05 -1.32
CA TYR A 82 1.05 -12.74 -1.92
C TYR A 82 -0.28 -12.11 -1.49
N ARG A 83 -1.19 -11.92 -2.44
CA ARG A 83 -2.56 -11.46 -2.15
C ARG A 83 -3.40 -12.63 -1.68
N MET A 84 -3.68 -12.72 -0.38
CA MET A 84 -4.48 -13.79 0.23
C MET A 84 -5.97 -13.67 -0.10
N GLY A 85 -6.52 -12.45 -0.12
CA GLY A 85 -7.93 -12.20 -0.40
C GLY A 85 -8.27 -12.12 -1.88
N ALA A 86 -9.56 -12.04 -2.17
CA ALA A 86 -10.08 -11.69 -3.48
C ALA A 86 -9.62 -10.27 -3.90
N HIS A 87 -9.62 -9.98 -5.21
CA HIS A 87 -9.25 -8.65 -5.71
C HIS A 87 -10.30 -7.60 -5.37
N THR A 88 -11.58 -7.97 -5.49
CA THR A 88 -12.74 -7.13 -5.16
C THR A 88 -13.81 -7.98 -4.49
N THR A 89 -14.89 -7.34 -4.02
CA THR A 89 -16.03 -8.02 -3.40
C THR A 89 -16.78 -8.97 -4.34
N THR A 90 -16.66 -8.77 -5.66
CA THR A 90 -17.32 -9.59 -6.70
C THR A 90 -16.37 -10.60 -7.35
N ASP A 91 -15.11 -10.62 -6.95
CA ASP A 91 -14.10 -11.56 -7.47
C ASP A 91 -14.21 -12.92 -6.79
N ASP A 92 -14.13 -13.98 -7.58
CA ASP A 92 -14.06 -15.36 -7.11
C ASP A 92 -12.65 -15.95 -7.42
N PRO A 93 -11.72 -15.88 -6.46
CA PRO A 93 -10.35 -16.33 -6.69
C PRO A 93 -10.21 -17.84 -6.91
N THR A 94 -11.21 -18.66 -6.57
CA THR A 94 -11.17 -20.10 -6.80
C THR A 94 -11.13 -20.48 -8.29
N ARG A 95 -11.47 -19.54 -9.15
CA ARG A 95 -11.46 -19.72 -10.62
C ARG A 95 -10.06 -19.66 -11.23
N TYR A 96 -9.07 -19.09 -10.54
CA TYR A 96 -7.73 -18.89 -11.09
C TYR A 96 -6.58 -19.27 -10.17
N ARG A 97 -6.84 -19.60 -8.89
CA ARG A 97 -5.84 -20.12 -7.95
C ARG A 97 -6.39 -21.27 -7.11
N THR A 98 -5.49 -22.08 -6.57
CA THR A 98 -5.86 -23.24 -5.77
C THR A 98 -5.84 -22.94 -4.27
N ALA A 99 -6.65 -23.67 -3.48
CA ALA A 99 -6.61 -23.59 -2.03
C ALA A 99 -5.27 -24.05 -1.44
N GLU A 100 -4.55 -24.95 -2.13
CA GLU A 100 -3.23 -25.41 -1.72
C GLU A 100 -2.18 -24.31 -1.83
N GLU A 101 -2.22 -23.53 -2.92
CA GLU A 101 -1.36 -22.35 -3.11
C GLU A 101 -1.59 -21.33 -2.01
N GLU A 102 -2.86 -20.98 -1.76
CA GLU A 102 -3.24 -20.03 -0.71
C GLU A 102 -2.80 -20.53 0.69
N SER A 103 -3.04 -21.80 1.00
CA SER A 103 -2.60 -22.41 2.27
C SER A 103 -1.07 -22.38 2.42
N THR A 104 -0.35 -22.56 1.33
CA THR A 104 1.12 -22.51 1.34
C THR A 104 1.62 -21.11 1.67
N TRP A 105 1.06 -20.08 1.03
CA TRP A 105 1.40 -18.70 1.31
C TRP A 105 0.93 -18.25 2.70
N GLY A 106 -0.21 -18.73 3.19
CA GLY A 106 -0.69 -18.46 4.54
C GLY A 106 0.29 -18.83 5.65
N LYS A 107 1.16 -19.81 5.42
CA LYS A 107 2.22 -20.20 6.37
C LYS A 107 3.30 -19.11 6.53
N THR A 108 3.38 -18.19 5.59
CA THR A 108 4.33 -17.08 5.58
C THR A 108 3.68 -15.74 5.90
N ASP A 109 2.49 -15.74 6.50
CA ASP A 109 1.81 -14.51 6.93
C ASP A 109 2.75 -13.62 7.75
N PRO A 110 2.96 -12.35 7.38
CA PRO A 110 3.95 -11.49 8.00
C PRO A 110 3.63 -11.16 9.47
N ILE A 111 2.34 -11.08 9.82
CA ILE A 111 1.89 -10.79 11.19
C ILE A 111 2.18 -12.00 12.09
N VAL A 112 1.82 -13.19 11.63
CA VAL A 112 2.05 -14.44 12.36
C VAL A 112 3.55 -14.69 12.53
N ARG A 113 4.34 -14.50 11.48
CA ARG A 113 5.81 -14.65 11.52
C ARG A 113 6.44 -13.70 12.55
N LEU A 114 6.10 -12.42 12.49
CA LEU A 114 6.66 -11.43 13.41
C LEU A 114 6.23 -11.70 14.84
N ARG A 115 4.94 -12.02 15.07
CA ARG A 115 4.42 -12.39 16.40
C ARG A 115 5.20 -13.56 16.97
N THR A 116 5.33 -14.65 16.22
CA THR A 116 6.06 -15.84 16.62
C THR A 116 7.52 -15.53 16.96
N TYR A 117 8.18 -14.74 16.12
CA TYR A 117 9.56 -14.30 16.35
C TYR A 117 9.70 -13.52 17.67
N LEU A 118 8.84 -12.54 17.90
CA LEU A 118 8.88 -11.68 19.09
C LEU A 118 8.56 -12.47 20.38
N GLN A 119 7.59 -13.41 20.32
CA GLN A 119 7.27 -14.30 21.44
C GLN A 119 8.44 -15.23 21.77
N ASN A 120 9.05 -15.86 20.77
CA ASN A 120 10.19 -16.76 20.95
C ASN A 120 11.43 -16.03 21.52
N ARG A 121 11.53 -14.72 21.31
CA ARG A 121 12.57 -13.86 21.86
C ARG A 121 12.20 -13.30 23.24
N GLY A 122 11.01 -13.57 23.74
CA GLY A 122 10.52 -13.02 25.01
C GLY A 122 10.30 -11.51 24.99
N ILE A 123 10.19 -10.89 23.81
CA ILE A 123 9.96 -9.45 23.65
C ILE A 123 8.50 -9.08 23.92
N ILE A 124 7.58 -9.96 23.53
CA ILE A 124 6.15 -9.82 23.80
C ILE A 124 5.64 -11.06 24.52
N ASN A 125 4.59 -10.90 25.33
CA ASN A 125 3.91 -11.95 26.07
C ASN A 125 2.41 -11.89 25.82
N GLN A 126 1.64 -12.78 26.45
CA GLN A 126 0.19 -12.84 26.28
C GLN A 126 -0.51 -11.56 26.73
N VAL A 127 -0.08 -10.96 27.85
CA VAL A 127 -0.67 -9.68 28.33
C VAL A 127 -0.51 -8.56 27.31
N TRP A 128 0.64 -8.51 26.63
CA TRP A 128 0.86 -7.54 25.56
C TRP A 128 -0.07 -7.78 24.35
N LEU A 129 -0.28 -9.07 23.99
CA LEU A 129 -1.18 -9.44 22.89
C LEU A 129 -2.65 -9.14 23.22
N ASP A 130 -3.07 -9.40 24.45
CA ASP A 130 -4.44 -9.09 24.89
C ASP A 130 -4.68 -7.58 24.84
N GLY A 131 -3.72 -6.77 25.31
CA GLY A 131 -3.80 -5.33 25.21
C GLY A 131 -3.70 -4.79 23.76
N LEU A 132 -3.09 -5.53 22.83
CA LEU A 132 -3.14 -5.21 21.41
C LEU A 132 -4.54 -5.44 20.85
N ALA A 133 -5.16 -6.59 21.15
CA ALA A 133 -6.51 -6.92 20.69
C ALA A 133 -7.55 -5.89 21.19
N GLU A 134 -7.46 -5.45 22.44
CA GLU A 134 -8.33 -4.38 22.97
C GLU A 134 -8.18 -3.07 22.18
N ARG A 135 -6.96 -2.69 21.79
CA ARG A 135 -6.73 -1.48 20.97
C ARG A 135 -7.24 -1.65 19.55
N GLU A 136 -7.12 -2.84 18.96
CA GLU A 136 -7.65 -3.14 17.62
C GLU A 136 -9.18 -3.02 17.61
N ASP A 137 -9.85 -3.54 18.63
CA ASP A 137 -11.31 -3.46 18.78
C ASP A 137 -11.76 -2.01 18.98
N ALA A 138 -11.08 -1.26 19.84
CA ALA A 138 -11.37 0.16 20.09
C ALA A 138 -11.19 1.00 18.83
N PHE A 139 -10.10 0.81 18.10
CA PHE A 139 -9.85 1.50 16.83
C PHE A 139 -10.91 1.15 15.77
N GLY A 140 -11.28 -0.12 15.67
CA GLY A 140 -12.35 -0.54 14.76
C GLY A 140 -13.72 0.08 15.12
N ALA A 141 -14.01 0.28 16.41
CA ALA A 141 -15.22 0.96 16.86
C ALA A 141 -15.18 2.47 16.51
N GLU A 142 -14.03 3.13 16.75
CA GLU A 142 -13.81 4.53 16.41
C GLU A 142 -14.00 4.80 14.90
N VAL A 143 -13.40 3.98 14.03
CA VAL A 143 -13.56 4.11 12.57
C VAL A 143 -15.02 3.94 12.15
N ARG A 144 -15.71 2.96 12.70
CA ARG A 144 -17.15 2.76 12.41
C ARG A 144 -17.99 3.96 12.84
N ALA A 145 -17.75 4.50 14.04
CA ALA A 145 -18.44 5.68 14.52
C ALA A 145 -18.20 6.89 13.62
N ALA A 146 -16.95 7.15 13.24
CA ALA A 146 -16.59 8.25 12.36
C ALA A 146 -17.27 8.18 10.98
N VAL A 147 -17.40 6.96 10.41
CA VAL A 147 -18.12 6.77 9.15
C VAL A 147 -19.61 7.06 9.29
N HIS A 148 -20.23 6.68 10.41
CA HIS A 148 -21.65 6.94 10.66
C HIS A 148 -21.95 8.40 11.02
N GLU A 149 -21.00 9.10 11.63
CA GLU A 149 -21.12 10.51 11.98
C GLU A 149 -20.80 11.45 10.81
N ASN A 150 -20.22 10.90 9.73
CA ASN A 150 -19.86 11.71 8.57
C ASN A 150 -21.10 12.30 7.92
N ALA A 151 -21.12 13.63 7.84
CA ALA A 151 -22.23 14.35 7.19
C ALA A 151 -22.31 13.95 5.71
N THR A 152 -23.52 13.93 5.17
CA THR A 152 -23.69 13.78 3.72
C THR A 152 -22.98 14.94 3.02
N PRO A 153 -22.03 14.68 2.11
CA PRO A 153 -21.34 15.75 1.38
C PRO A 153 -22.34 16.63 0.66
N VAL A 154 -22.17 17.93 0.74
CA VAL A 154 -22.91 18.91 -0.06
C VAL A 154 -22.16 19.22 -1.33
N MET A 155 -22.85 19.74 -2.35
CA MET A 155 -22.22 20.00 -3.66
C MET A 155 -21.04 20.99 -3.55
N ALA A 156 -21.10 21.95 -2.62
CA ALA A 156 -20.01 22.89 -2.35
C ALA A 156 -18.71 22.18 -1.94
N ASP A 157 -18.78 21.03 -1.28
CA ASP A 157 -17.59 20.26 -0.86
C ASP A 157 -16.78 19.75 -2.06
N LEU A 158 -17.43 19.54 -3.22
CA LEU A 158 -16.77 19.10 -4.45
C LEU A 158 -15.71 20.10 -4.94
N MET A 159 -15.91 21.39 -4.66
CA MET A 159 -15.03 22.47 -5.12
C MET A 159 -14.02 22.90 -4.05
N ALA A 160 -14.27 22.56 -2.77
CA ALA A 160 -13.48 23.04 -1.65
C ALA A 160 -12.01 22.60 -1.70
N ASP A 161 -11.75 21.38 -2.22
CA ASP A 161 -10.43 20.74 -2.17
C ASP A 161 -9.75 20.62 -3.57
N VAL A 162 -10.25 21.33 -4.58
CA VAL A 162 -9.65 21.28 -5.93
C VAL A 162 -8.28 21.94 -5.99
N TYR A 163 -8.11 23.08 -5.29
CA TYR A 163 -6.85 23.81 -5.16
C TYR A 163 -6.65 24.28 -3.71
N ALA A 164 -5.39 24.44 -3.31
CA ALA A 164 -5.06 25.03 -2.00
C ALA A 164 -5.64 26.45 -1.82
N GLU A 165 -5.65 27.24 -2.91
CA GLU A 165 -6.32 28.53 -3.00
C GLU A 165 -7.29 28.45 -4.19
N PRO A 166 -8.60 28.62 -3.98
CA PRO A 166 -9.58 28.55 -5.06
C PRO A 166 -9.32 29.60 -6.14
N THR A 167 -9.35 29.18 -7.39
CA THR A 167 -9.29 30.12 -8.55
C THR A 167 -10.64 30.77 -8.76
N PRO A 168 -10.70 31.95 -9.48
CA PRO A 168 -11.97 32.58 -9.83
C PRO A 168 -12.95 31.66 -10.55
N ASP A 169 -12.45 30.77 -11.41
CA ASP A 169 -13.29 29.82 -12.15
C ASP A 169 -13.92 28.78 -11.21
N VAL A 170 -13.12 28.22 -10.26
CA VAL A 170 -13.65 27.28 -9.25
C VAL A 170 -14.68 27.94 -8.34
N LEU A 171 -14.50 29.20 -7.99
CA LEU A 171 -15.48 29.96 -7.20
C LEU A 171 -16.78 30.17 -7.99
N ALA A 172 -16.69 30.53 -9.27
CA ALA A 172 -17.87 30.69 -10.14
C ALA A 172 -18.63 29.35 -10.31
N ASP A 173 -17.91 28.25 -10.53
CA ASP A 173 -18.49 26.90 -10.62
C ASP A 173 -19.17 26.51 -9.30
N ALA A 174 -18.58 26.85 -8.15
CA ALA A 174 -19.18 26.57 -6.85
C ALA A 174 -20.47 27.35 -6.62
N GLU A 175 -20.54 28.63 -7.04
CA GLU A 175 -21.75 29.45 -6.97
C GLU A 175 -22.85 28.90 -7.89
N GLU A 176 -22.50 28.50 -9.12
CA GLU A 176 -23.46 27.88 -10.06
C GLU A 176 -24.02 26.60 -9.49
N ILE A 177 -23.17 25.72 -8.96
CA ILE A 177 -23.59 24.42 -8.38
C ILE A 177 -24.48 24.64 -7.15
N ALA A 178 -24.15 25.61 -6.29
CA ALA A 178 -24.97 25.92 -5.11
C ALA A 178 -26.38 26.38 -5.50
N SER A 179 -26.53 27.11 -6.61
CA SER A 179 -27.84 27.53 -7.11
C SER A 179 -28.76 26.38 -7.51
N TRP A 180 -28.21 25.25 -7.94
CA TRP A 180 -28.98 24.04 -8.29
C TRP A 180 -29.58 23.31 -7.09
N GLU A 181 -29.02 23.50 -5.89
CA GLU A 181 -29.54 22.92 -4.64
C GLU A 181 -30.72 23.74 -4.08
N GLU A 182 -30.75 25.06 -4.32
CA GLU A 182 -31.83 25.94 -3.87
C GLU A 182 -33.14 25.76 -4.68
N ASP A 183 -33.04 25.21 -5.91
CA ASP A 183 -34.17 24.97 -6.80
C ASP A 183 -34.90 23.59 -6.57
N LYS A 184 -34.49 22.83 -5.54
CA LYS A 184 -35.11 21.52 -5.18
C LYS A 184 -35.98 21.62 -3.95
#